data_8796963c1f6fa8c84f7892b606a2883d
#
_entry.id   8796963c1f6fa8c84f7892b606a2883d
#
_cell.length_a   1.000
_cell.length_b   1.000
_cell.length_c   1.000
_cell.angle_alpha   90.00
_cell.angle_beta   90.00
_cell.angle_gamma   90.00
#
_symmetry.space_group_name_H-M   'P 1'
#
loop_
_entity.id
_entity.type
_entity.pdbx_description
1 polymer ?
#
loop_
_entity_poly.entity_id
_entity_poly.type
_entity_poly.pdbx_seq_one_letter_code
_entity_poly.pdbx_strand_id
1 'polypeptide(L)'
;MATPPDIVVLTGAGISRESGLATFRDPDGAWAQVRLEDVATPEAFARDPARVHEFYNARRAQLAAAGVAPNAAHLALAELERRWQGGFLLVTQNVDDLHERAGSRAPLHMHGELGRARCTHCGTTRPWTAPLAVTTPCPHCGRTGGMRPDVVWFGEMPLHMERIA
;
A
#
# COMPACT_ATOMS: atom_id res chain seq x y z
N MET A 1 -14.91 -0.48 36.35
CA MET A 1 -15.10 -1.51 35.31
C MET A 1 -13.74 -1.84 34.74
N ALA A 2 -13.45 -3.12 34.48
CA ALA A 2 -12.16 -3.50 33.87
C ALA A 2 -12.06 -2.91 32.47
N THR A 3 -10.90 -2.37 32.10
CA THR A 3 -10.63 -1.93 30.74
C THR A 3 -10.69 -3.15 29.80
N PRO A 4 -11.38 -3.08 28.65
CA PRO A 4 -11.38 -4.19 27.71
C PRO A 4 -9.97 -4.44 27.18
N PRO A 5 -9.65 -5.68 26.75
CA PRO A 5 -8.33 -6.02 26.22
C PRO A 5 -8.03 -5.26 24.93
N ASP A 6 -6.76 -5.14 24.60
CA ASP A 6 -6.33 -4.59 23.32
C ASP A 6 -6.60 -5.58 22.18
N ILE A 7 -7.00 -5.04 21.01
CA ILE A 7 -7.22 -5.81 19.79
C ILE A 7 -6.17 -5.41 18.77
N VAL A 8 -5.48 -6.41 18.23
CA VAL A 8 -4.60 -6.25 17.06
C VAL A 8 -5.20 -7.03 15.89
N VAL A 9 -5.41 -6.35 14.78
CA VAL A 9 -5.93 -6.94 13.53
C VAL A 9 -4.85 -6.86 12.47
N LEU A 10 -4.53 -8.00 11.85
CA LEU A 10 -3.64 -8.05 10.68
C LEU A 10 -4.45 -8.42 9.45
N THR A 11 -4.39 -7.59 8.41
CA THR A 11 -5.05 -7.83 7.12
C THR A 11 -4.05 -8.00 5.98
N GLY A 12 -4.47 -8.68 4.93
CA GLY A 12 -3.70 -8.91 3.71
C GLY A 12 -4.61 -8.87 2.47
N ALA A 13 -4.09 -9.18 1.30
CA ALA A 13 -4.77 -8.99 0.01
C ALA A 13 -6.16 -9.67 -0.09
N GLY A 14 -6.39 -10.73 0.69
CA GLY A 14 -7.69 -11.43 0.72
C GLY A 14 -8.85 -10.53 1.12
N ILE A 15 -8.65 -9.55 2.01
CA ILE A 15 -9.74 -8.64 2.42
C ILE A 15 -10.19 -7.72 1.28
N SER A 16 -9.29 -7.37 0.35
CA SER A 16 -9.58 -6.47 -0.77
C SER A 16 -10.11 -7.18 -2.02
N ARG A 17 -10.20 -8.52 -2.00
CA ARG A 17 -10.64 -9.30 -3.17
C ARG A 17 -12.07 -8.98 -3.58
N GLU A 18 -13.00 -8.95 -2.63
CA GLU A 18 -14.41 -8.61 -2.89
C GLU A 18 -14.61 -7.14 -3.25
N SER A 19 -13.58 -6.32 -3.08
CA SER A 19 -13.55 -4.92 -3.53
C SER A 19 -13.09 -4.77 -4.99
N GLY A 20 -12.83 -5.87 -5.71
CA GLY A 20 -12.39 -5.86 -7.11
C GLY A 20 -10.88 -5.78 -7.30
N LEU A 21 -10.09 -5.93 -6.22
CA LEU A 21 -8.62 -5.98 -6.31
C LEU A 21 -8.14 -7.43 -6.31
N ALA A 22 -7.46 -7.82 -7.38
CA ALA A 22 -6.87 -9.16 -7.50
C ALA A 22 -5.76 -9.37 -6.46
N THR A 23 -5.74 -10.54 -5.84
CA THR A 23 -4.68 -10.95 -4.91
C THR A 23 -3.44 -11.46 -5.66
N PHE A 24 -2.33 -11.65 -4.93
CA PHE A 24 -1.10 -12.25 -5.46
C PHE A 24 -1.29 -13.70 -5.98
N ARG A 25 -2.34 -14.39 -5.54
CA ARG A 25 -2.61 -15.79 -5.85
C ARG A 25 -3.67 -15.98 -6.94
N ASP A 26 -4.32 -14.89 -7.37
CA ASP A 26 -5.35 -15.00 -8.40
C ASP A 26 -4.69 -15.28 -9.76
N PRO A 27 -5.04 -16.42 -10.45
CA PRO A 27 -4.38 -16.82 -11.69
C PRO A 27 -4.55 -15.81 -12.83
N ASP A 28 -5.63 -15.04 -12.80
CA ASP A 28 -5.92 -13.98 -13.77
C ASP A 28 -5.51 -12.59 -13.27
N GLY A 29 -4.90 -12.53 -12.08
CA GLY A 29 -4.41 -11.31 -11.48
C GLY A 29 -3.20 -10.75 -12.23
N ALA A 30 -3.05 -9.45 -12.17
CA ALA A 30 -1.90 -8.77 -12.78
C ALA A 30 -0.53 -9.20 -12.21
N TRP A 31 -0.53 -9.83 -11.04
CA TRP A 31 0.66 -10.43 -10.44
C TRP A 31 1.03 -11.78 -11.07
N ALA A 32 0.06 -12.51 -11.60
CA ALA A 32 0.29 -13.80 -12.25
C ALA A 32 1.03 -13.67 -13.61
N GLN A 33 0.95 -12.50 -14.23
CA GLN A 33 1.53 -12.22 -15.54
C GLN A 33 2.91 -11.56 -15.48
N VAL A 34 3.38 -11.19 -14.29
CA VAL A 34 4.63 -10.46 -14.11
C VAL A 34 5.47 -11.12 -13.03
N ARG A 35 6.75 -11.37 -13.32
CA ARG A 35 7.69 -11.87 -12.33
C ARG A 35 7.97 -10.76 -11.31
N LEU A 36 7.81 -11.07 -10.02
CA LEU A 36 8.01 -10.11 -8.93
C LEU A 36 9.43 -9.51 -8.94
N GLU A 37 10.42 -10.31 -9.32
CA GLU A 37 11.81 -9.90 -9.46
C GLU A 37 12.03 -8.83 -10.55
N ASP A 38 11.03 -8.64 -11.44
CA ASP A 38 11.12 -7.66 -12.51
C ASP A 38 10.46 -6.31 -12.16
N VAL A 39 9.65 -6.24 -11.08
CA VAL A 39 8.87 -5.04 -10.77
C VAL A 39 8.82 -4.67 -9.29
N ALA A 40 9.14 -5.59 -8.39
CA ALA A 40 8.94 -5.41 -6.95
C ALA A 40 10.23 -5.65 -6.13
N THR A 41 11.36 -5.21 -6.65
CA THR A 41 12.66 -5.24 -5.97
C THR A 41 13.44 -3.94 -6.23
N PRO A 42 14.36 -3.53 -5.33
CA PRO A 42 15.28 -2.42 -5.59
C PRO A 42 16.11 -2.61 -6.85
N GLU A 43 16.53 -3.85 -7.12
CA GLU A 43 17.33 -4.22 -8.30
C GLU A 43 16.54 -4.05 -9.60
N ALA A 44 15.25 -4.40 -9.59
CA ALA A 44 14.36 -4.18 -10.73
C ALA A 44 14.23 -2.67 -11.04
N PHE A 45 14.07 -1.85 -10.01
CA PHE A 45 13.99 -0.40 -10.18
C PHE A 45 15.30 0.20 -10.69
N ALA A 46 16.44 -0.28 -10.22
CA ALA A 46 17.74 0.17 -10.71
C ALA A 46 17.98 -0.24 -12.16
N ARG A 47 17.50 -1.42 -12.57
CA ARG A 47 17.67 -1.97 -13.93
C ARG A 47 16.74 -1.35 -14.95
N ASP A 48 15.45 -1.22 -14.62
CA ASP A 48 14.40 -0.72 -15.50
C ASP A 48 13.30 0.04 -14.71
N PRO A 49 13.59 1.29 -14.31
CA PRO A 49 12.63 2.09 -13.57
C PRO A 49 11.35 2.40 -14.36
N ALA A 50 11.43 2.44 -15.69
CA ALA A 50 10.27 2.69 -16.54
C ALA A 50 9.24 1.56 -16.41
N ARG A 51 9.67 0.30 -16.50
CA ARG A 51 8.83 -0.88 -16.32
C ARG A 51 8.21 -0.94 -14.92
N VAL A 52 8.99 -0.61 -13.89
CA VAL A 52 8.49 -0.55 -12.51
C VAL A 52 7.42 0.53 -12.38
N HIS A 53 7.64 1.72 -12.94
CA HIS A 53 6.63 2.79 -12.94
C HIS A 53 5.35 2.37 -13.68
N GLU A 54 5.46 1.78 -14.86
CA GLU A 54 4.31 1.29 -15.62
C GLU A 54 3.47 0.31 -14.80
N PHE A 55 4.12 -0.66 -14.17
CA PHE A 55 3.46 -1.66 -13.32
C PHE A 55 2.69 -1.00 -12.16
N TYR A 56 3.31 -0.08 -11.39
CA TYR A 56 2.67 0.56 -10.25
C TYR A 56 1.66 1.64 -10.66
N ASN A 57 1.84 2.31 -11.80
CA ASN A 57 0.85 3.23 -12.36
C ASN A 57 -0.44 2.48 -12.75
N ALA A 58 -0.32 1.29 -13.35
CA ALA A 58 -1.47 0.43 -13.64
C ALA A 58 -2.22 0.01 -12.36
N ARG A 59 -1.49 -0.33 -11.28
CA ARG A 59 -2.09 -0.63 -9.96
C ARG A 59 -2.81 0.59 -9.38
N ARG A 60 -2.22 1.76 -9.48
CA ARG A 60 -2.83 3.01 -9.00
C ARG A 60 -4.10 3.34 -9.79
N ALA A 61 -4.08 3.17 -11.11
CA ALA A 61 -5.25 3.34 -11.95
C ALA A 61 -6.37 2.33 -11.62
N GLN A 62 -6.01 1.07 -11.36
CA GLN A 62 -6.98 0.05 -10.92
C GLN A 62 -7.62 0.42 -9.57
N LEU A 63 -6.85 0.87 -8.60
CA LEU A 63 -7.36 1.30 -7.29
C LEU A 63 -8.31 2.50 -7.41
N ALA A 64 -8.07 3.38 -8.37
CA ALA A 64 -8.92 4.55 -8.65
C ALA A 64 -10.16 4.24 -9.50
N ALA A 65 -10.33 3.01 -9.99
CA ALA A 65 -11.46 2.64 -10.82
C ALA A 65 -12.79 2.72 -10.06
N ALA A 66 -13.86 3.15 -10.74
CA ALA A 66 -15.17 3.43 -10.13
C ALA A 66 -15.82 2.23 -9.42
N GLY A 67 -15.45 0.99 -9.79
CA GLY A 67 -15.95 -0.24 -9.15
C GLY A 67 -15.19 -0.67 -7.89
N VAL A 68 -14.05 -0.01 -7.57
CA VAL A 68 -13.22 -0.38 -6.42
C VAL A 68 -13.66 0.46 -5.21
N ALA A 69 -14.26 -0.20 -4.23
CA ALA A 69 -14.75 0.43 -2.99
C ALA A 69 -14.54 -0.51 -1.79
N PRO A 70 -14.51 0.04 -0.56
CA PRO A 70 -14.50 -0.78 0.64
C PRO A 70 -15.67 -1.77 0.64
N ASN A 71 -15.39 -3.01 1.01
CA ASN A 71 -16.42 -4.04 1.18
C ASN A 71 -16.85 -4.17 2.64
N ALA A 72 -17.77 -5.10 2.92
CA ALA A 72 -18.35 -5.30 4.24
C ALA A 72 -17.30 -5.57 5.34
N ALA A 73 -16.19 -6.24 5.00
CA ALA A 73 -15.13 -6.52 5.97
C ALA A 73 -14.38 -5.25 6.39
N HIS A 74 -14.05 -4.35 5.44
CA HIS A 74 -13.44 -3.06 5.74
C HIS A 74 -14.36 -2.21 6.63
N LEU A 75 -15.65 -2.13 6.28
CA LEU A 75 -16.64 -1.36 7.05
C LEU A 75 -16.82 -1.93 8.46
N ALA A 76 -16.84 -3.26 8.61
CA ALA A 76 -16.97 -3.91 9.91
C ALA A 76 -15.75 -3.62 10.82
N LEU A 77 -14.54 -3.60 10.27
CA LEU A 77 -13.33 -3.26 11.05
C LEU A 77 -13.33 -1.79 11.48
N ALA A 78 -13.72 -0.87 10.60
CA ALA A 78 -13.86 0.55 10.94
C ALA A 78 -14.91 0.78 12.03
N GLU A 79 -16.03 0.06 11.98
CA GLU A 79 -17.08 0.13 12.99
C GLU A 79 -16.63 -0.49 14.32
N LEU A 80 -15.91 -1.62 14.28
CA LEU A 80 -15.31 -2.22 15.47
C LEU A 80 -14.33 -1.24 16.14
N GLU A 81 -13.41 -0.63 15.39
CA GLU A 81 -12.48 0.38 15.89
C GLU A 81 -13.20 1.55 16.55
N ARG A 82 -14.28 2.03 15.94
CA ARG A 82 -15.08 3.14 16.46
C ARG A 82 -15.75 2.84 17.79
N ARG A 83 -16.20 1.60 18.00
CA ARG A 83 -16.96 1.18 19.18
C ARG A 83 -16.10 0.61 20.29
N TRP A 84 -14.90 0.11 19.96
CA TRP A 84 -14.06 -0.55 20.95
C TRP A 84 -13.55 0.45 21.98
N GLN A 85 -13.64 0.08 23.27
CA GLN A 85 -13.26 0.93 24.40
C GLN A 85 -11.83 0.68 24.91
N GLY A 86 -11.16 -0.35 24.39
CA GLY A 86 -9.74 -0.67 24.65
C GLY A 86 -8.83 -0.18 23.55
N GLY A 87 -7.56 -0.57 23.59
CA GLY A 87 -6.64 -0.32 22.50
C GLY A 87 -7.06 -1.07 21.23
N PHE A 88 -6.88 -0.44 20.08
CA PHE A 88 -7.15 -1.05 18.77
C PHE A 88 -6.04 -0.70 17.80
N LEU A 89 -5.40 -1.72 17.23
CA LEU A 89 -4.35 -1.56 16.22
C LEU A 89 -4.74 -2.34 14.97
N LEU A 90 -4.93 -1.65 13.86
CA LEU A 90 -5.11 -2.25 12.54
C LEU A 90 -3.80 -2.18 11.77
N VAL A 91 -3.22 -3.33 11.49
CA VAL A 91 -2.04 -3.49 10.64
C VAL A 91 -2.46 -4.09 9.31
N THR A 92 -2.00 -3.53 8.21
CA THR A 92 -2.28 -4.09 6.89
C THR A 92 -1.00 -4.32 6.09
N GLN A 93 -0.94 -5.46 5.41
CA GLN A 93 0.04 -5.77 4.37
C GLN A 93 -0.33 -5.13 3.03
N ASN A 94 -1.58 -4.64 2.90
CA ASN A 94 -2.06 -4.06 1.68
C ASN A 94 -1.50 -2.66 1.47
N VAL A 95 -1.34 -2.31 0.21
CA VAL A 95 -0.88 -1.00 -0.24
C VAL A 95 -2.01 -0.11 -0.75
N ASP A 96 -3.25 -0.65 -0.76
CA ASP A 96 -4.48 0.09 -1.09
C ASP A 96 -4.95 0.94 0.10
N ASP A 97 -5.86 1.87 -0.13
CA ASP A 97 -6.44 2.80 0.86
C ASP A 97 -7.87 2.41 1.28
N LEU A 98 -8.27 1.14 1.12
CA LEU A 98 -9.65 0.73 1.36
C LEU A 98 -10.04 0.78 2.84
N HIS A 99 -9.10 0.59 3.76
CA HIS A 99 -9.35 0.76 5.19
C HIS A 99 -9.66 2.21 5.55
N GLU A 100 -8.88 3.16 5.04
CA GLU A 100 -9.12 4.60 5.23
C GLU A 100 -10.45 5.02 4.60
N ARG A 101 -10.71 4.57 3.39
CA ARG A 101 -11.98 4.84 2.68
C ARG A 101 -13.19 4.24 3.39
N ALA A 102 -13.01 3.17 4.18
CA ALA A 102 -14.03 2.60 5.06
C ALA A 102 -14.22 3.38 6.35
N GLY A 103 -13.30 4.28 6.71
CA GLY A 103 -13.34 5.09 7.91
C GLY A 103 -12.46 4.61 9.06
N SER A 104 -11.56 3.63 8.85
CA SER A 104 -10.51 3.31 9.82
C SER A 104 -9.62 4.52 10.05
N ARG A 105 -9.27 4.81 11.32
CA ARG A 105 -8.66 6.09 11.70
C ARG A 105 -7.17 6.17 11.39
N ALA A 106 -6.44 5.08 11.61
CA ALA A 106 -4.99 5.05 11.46
C ALA A 106 -4.49 3.62 11.18
N PRO A 107 -4.88 3.01 10.05
CA PRO A 107 -4.33 1.72 9.68
C PRO A 107 -2.82 1.84 9.46
N LEU A 108 -2.08 0.82 9.88
CA LEU A 108 -0.64 0.79 9.84
C LEU A 108 -0.19 -0.01 8.62
N HIS A 109 0.27 0.68 7.58
CA HIS A 109 0.68 0.07 6.32
C HIS A 109 2.10 -0.48 6.40
N MET A 110 2.24 -1.73 6.82
CA MET A 110 3.58 -2.34 6.99
C MET A 110 4.34 -2.53 5.66
N HIS A 111 3.64 -2.54 4.53
CA HIS A 111 4.25 -2.61 3.20
C HIS A 111 4.16 -1.28 2.42
N GLY A 112 3.89 -0.17 3.09
CA GLY A 112 3.75 1.14 2.46
C GLY A 112 2.42 1.34 1.76
N GLU A 113 2.33 2.40 0.95
CA GLU A 113 1.07 2.87 0.36
C GLU A 113 1.23 3.19 -1.13
N LEU A 114 0.31 2.69 -1.94
CA LEU A 114 0.29 2.96 -3.38
C LEU A 114 -0.03 4.42 -3.69
N GLY A 115 -0.80 5.07 -2.81
CA GLY A 115 -1.14 6.50 -2.86
C GLY A 115 -0.02 7.46 -2.44
N ARG A 116 1.21 6.95 -2.24
CA ARG A 116 2.37 7.75 -1.86
C ARG A 116 3.55 7.51 -2.80
N ALA A 117 4.46 8.47 -2.86
CA ALA A 117 5.75 8.33 -3.55
C ALA A 117 6.90 8.72 -2.63
N ARG A 118 8.03 8.06 -2.80
CA ARG A 118 9.29 8.29 -2.10
C ARG A 118 10.39 8.67 -3.09
N CYS A 119 11.22 9.62 -2.70
CA CYS A 119 12.43 9.96 -3.44
C CYS A 119 13.64 9.19 -2.89
N THR A 120 14.33 8.41 -3.71
CA THR A 120 15.53 7.66 -3.31
C THR A 120 16.74 8.57 -3.06
N HIS A 121 16.73 9.81 -3.58
CA HIS A 121 17.84 10.73 -3.41
C HIS A 121 17.82 11.50 -2.08
N CYS A 122 16.63 11.88 -1.60
CA CYS A 122 16.52 12.69 -0.38
C CYS A 122 15.64 12.06 0.69
N GLY A 123 15.09 10.87 0.46
CA GLY A 123 14.25 10.15 1.41
C GLY A 123 12.84 10.71 1.62
N THR A 124 12.52 11.88 1.07
CA THR A 124 11.20 12.50 1.28
C THR A 124 10.09 11.63 0.72
N THR A 125 9.05 11.39 1.53
CA THR A 125 7.81 10.74 1.13
C THR A 125 6.66 11.75 1.12
N ARG A 126 5.68 11.54 0.23
CA ARG A 126 4.51 12.41 0.15
C ARG A 126 3.33 11.74 -0.57
N PRO A 127 2.09 12.19 -0.33
CA PRO A 127 0.94 11.75 -1.12
C PRO A 127 1.17 11.96 -2.60
N TRP A 128 0.78 10.95 -3.41
CA TRP A 128 1.01 10.96 -4.85
C TRP A 128 -0.03 10.12 -5.58
N THR A 129 -0.87 10.75 -6.37
CA THR A 129 -1.93 10.08 -7.14
C THR A 129 -1.68 10.05 -8.64
N ALA A 130 -0.82 10.94 -9.14
CA ALA A 130 -0.46 11.01 -10.56
C ALA A 130 0.43 9.83 -10.99
N PRO A 131 0.48 9.47 -12.27
CA PRO A 131 1.47 8.55 -12.78
C PRO A 131 2.90 9.02 -12.48
N LEU A 132 3.79 8.09 -12.15
CA LEU A 132 5.22 8.33 -12.03
C LEU A 132 5.92 7.97 -13.34
N ALA A 133 6.95 8.71 -13.68
CA ALA A 133 7.85 8.45 -14.79
C ALA A 133 9.31 8.65 -14.35
N VAL A 134 10.26 8.13 -15.10
CA VAL A 134 11.70 8.32 -14.83
C VAL A 134 12.05 9.80 -14.79
N THR A 135 11.38 10.60 -15.63
CA THR A 135 11.56 12.04 -15.71
C THR A 135 10.83 12.85 -14.63
N THR A 136 10.01 12.20 -13.79
CA THR A 136 9.29 12.90 -12.71
C THR A 136 10.28 13.50 -11.72
N PRO A 137 10.32 14.85 -11.57
CA PRO A 137 11.23 15.48 -10.60
C PRO A 137 10.72 15.31 -9.19
N CYS A 138 11.62 15.14 -8.25
CA CYS A 138 11.26 15.19 -6.83
C CYS A 138 10.85 16.62 -6.44
N PRO A 139 9.65 16.85 -5.90
CA PRO A 139 9.21 18.19 -5.52
C PRO A 139 10.00 18.83 -4.37
N HIS A 140 10.81 18.03 -3.65
CA HIS A 140 11.65 18.54 -2.55
C HIS A 140 13.07 18.86 -3.02
N CYS A 141 13.77 17.93 -3.69
CA CYS A 141 15.16 18.12 -4.08
C CYS A 141 15.37 18.44 -5.56
N GLY A 142 14.31 18.47 -6.38
CA GLY A 142 14.36 18.78 -7.81
C GLY A 142 14.93 17.69 -8.71
N ARG A 143 15.58 16.65 -8.15
CA ARG A 143 16.24 15.60 -8.95
C ARG A 143 15.23 14.67 -9.61
N THR A 144 15.55 14.23 -10.82
CA THR A 144 14.82 13.20 -11.56
C THR A 144 15.43 11.81 -11.34
N GLY A 145 14.75 10.76 -11.81
CA GLY A 145 15.26 9.36 -11.77
C GLY A 145 15.15 8.67 -10.40
N GLY A 146 14.78 9.38 -9.34
CA GLY A 146 14.72 8.82 -7.99
C GLY A 146 13.32 8.70 -7.39
N MET A 147 12.28 9.17 -8.08
CA MET A 147 10.91 9.03 -7.59
C MET A 147 10.41 7.61 -7.81
N ARG A 148 9.90 6.97 -6.75
CA ARG A 148 9.32 5.62 -6.79
C ARG A 148 8.04 5.56 -5.97
N PRO A 149 7.14 4.56 -6.18
CA PRO A 149 6.05 4.31 -5.25
C PRO A 149 6.60 4.04 -3.85
N ASP A 150 5.93 4.55 -2.82
CA ASP A 150 6.31 4.33 -1.42
C ASP A 150 5.77 2.98 -0.91
N VAL A 151 6.21 1.93 -1.57
CA VAL A 151 5.85 0.53 -1.31
C VAL A 151 7.12 -0.23 -0.91
N VAL A 152 7.02 -1.08 0.10
CA VAL A 152 8.11 -1.98 0.50
C VAL A 152 8.25 -3.09 -0.53
N TRP A 153 9.44 -3.23 -1.10
CA TRP A 153 9.77 -4.26 -2.06
C TRP A 153 10.42 -5.47 -1.39
N PHE A 154 10.46 -6.58 -2.10
CA PHE A 154 11.19 -7.76 -1.65
C PHE A 154 12.66 -7.41 -1.40
N GLY A 155 13.19 -7.84 -0.25
CA GLY A 155 14.52 -7.47 0.22
C GLY A 155 14.57 -6.19 1.07
N GLU A 156 13.50 -5.40 1.12
CA GLU A 156 13.39 -4.27 2.03
C GLU A 156 12.72 -4.67 3.34
N MET A 157 13.02 -3.95 4.43
CA MET A 157 12.37 -4.16 5.73
C MET A 157 10.95 -3.58 5.72
N PRO A 158 9.96 -4.30 6.27
CA PRO A 158 8.63 -3.73 6.49
C PRO A 158 8.69 -2.48 7.37
N LEU A 159 7.74 -1.58 7.14
CA LEU A 159 7.63 -0.34 7.92
C LEU A 159 6.99 -0.61 9.30
N HIS A 160 7.25 0.29 10.25
CA HIS A 160 6.58 0.33 11.56
C HIS A 160 6.79 -0.91 12.44
N MET A 161 7.84 -1.67 12.21
CA MET A 161 8.10 -2.90 12.98
C MET A 161 8.22 -2.63 14.49
N GLU A 162 8.70 -1.44 14.89
CA GLU A 162 8.80 -1.01 16.29
C GLU A 162 7.42 -0.84 16.99
N ARG A 163 6.33 -0.78 16.21
CA ARG A 163 4.95 -0.68 16.70
C ARG A 163 4.18 -1.98 16.60
N ILE A 164 4.67 -2.92 15.79
CA ILE A 164 4.00 -4.20 15.48
C ILE A 164 4.57 -5.33 16.34
N ALA A 165 5.84 -5.25 16.75
CA ALA A 165 6.58 -6.26 17.50
C ALA A 165 6.17 -6.32 18.99
#